data_e39ce115bed083932f2dcd4b5511d52c
#
_entry.id   e39ce115bed083932f2dcd4b5511d52c
#
_cell.length_a   1.000
_cell.length_b   1.000
_cell.length_c   1.000
_cell.angle_alpha   90.00
_cell.angle_beta   90.00
_cell.angle_gamma   90.00
#
_symmetry.space_group_name_H-M   'P 1'
#
loop_
_entity.id
_entity.type
_entity.pdbx_description
1 polymer ?
#
loop_
_entity_poly.entity_id
_entity_poly.type
_entity_poly.pdbx_seq_one_letter_code
_entity_poly.pdbx_strand_id
1 'polypeptide(L)'
;MAKKILVVDDEKPISDIIKFNLEKEGYEVVTAYDGEEALEKVESANPDLIILDLMLPKIDGLEVAKRVRAKHTMPIIMVTAKDSELDKVLGLELGADDYVTKPFSNRELVARVKANLRRQATLKAPAEEDKNTDIKVGDLTIHPEAYTVTKRGENINLTHREFELLHYLAQHIGQVINREHLLQTVWGYDYFGDVRTVDVTVRRLREKIEDNPSHPQWLITRRGVGYYLANPDQN
;
A
#
# COMPACT_ATOMS: atom_id res chain seq x y z
N MET A 1 -2.15 21.46 2.62
CA MET A 1 -1.06 21.48 1.63
C MET A 1 -1.44 20.51 0.52
N ALA A 2 -1.03 20.78 -0.75
CA ALA A 2 -1.21 19.82 -1.83
C ALA A 2 -0.39 18.56 -1.53
N LYS A 3 -0.92 17.38 -1.90
CA LYS A 3 -0.18 16.12 -1.79
C LYS A 3 0.88 16.06 -2.88
N LYS A 4 2.07 15.58 -2.51
CA LYS A 4 3.24 15.51 -3.40
C LYS A 4 3.41 14.10 -3.93
N ILE A 5 3.54 13.97 -5.25
CA ILE A 5 3.72 12.68 -5.94
C ILE A 5 5.07 12.69 -6.66
N LEU A 6 5.87 11.67 -6.43
CA LEU A 6 7.08 11.42 -7.20
C LEU A 6 6.75 10.48 -8.36
N VAL A 7 7.00 10.93 -9.58
CA VAL A 7 6.85 10.12 -10.82
C VAL A 7 8.24 9.74 -11.32
N VAL A 8 8.50 8.45 -11.41
CA VAL A 8 9.79 7.89 -11.84
C VAL A 8 9.58 7.07 -13.11
N ASP A 9 10.03 7.57 -14.23
CA ASP A 9 9.93 6.91 -15.55
C ASP A 9 11.01 7.51 -16.46
N ASP A 10 11.83 6.71 -17.12
CA ASP A 10 12.91 7.18 -17.99
C ASP A 10 12.39 7.74 -19.32
N GLU A 11 11.15 7.39 -19.70
CA GLU A 11 10.47 7.92 -20.87
C GLU A 11 9.82 9.30 -20.53
N LYS A 12 10.56 10.40 -20.79
CA LYS A 12 10.05 11.77 -20.54
C LYS A 12 8.64 12.03 -21.04
N PRO A 13 8.22 11.61 -22.24
CA PRO A 13 6.86 11.84 -22.71
C PRO A 13 5.78 11.19 -21.80
N ILE A 14 6.06 10.00 -21.26
CA ILE A 14 5.17 9.30 -20.34
C ILE A 14 5.12 10.06 -19.00
N SER A 15 6.30 10.39 -18.46
CA SER A 15 6.43 11.16 -17.22
C SER A 15 5.69 12.51 -17.30
N ASP A 16 5.82 13.24 -18.43
CA ASP A 16 5.17 14.53 -18.66
C ASP A 16 3.64 14.39 -18.75
N ILE A 17 3.13 13.35 -19.41
CA ILE A 17 1.69 13.07 -19.47
C ILE A 17 1.13 12.74 -18.09
N ILE A 18 1.81 11.90 -17.31
CA ILE A 18 1.40 11.57 -15.95
C ILE A 18 1.39 12.82 -15.09
N LYS A 19 2.48 13.60 -15.12
CA LYS A 19 2.61 14.86 -14.39
C LYS A 19 1.45 15.80 -14.70
N PHE A 20 1.21 16.08 -15.99
CA PHE A 20 0.13 16.98 -16.41
C PHE A 20 -1.25 16.55 -15.88
N ASN A 21 -1.56 15.25 -15.92
CA ASN A 21 -2.87 14.78 -15.44
C ASN A 21 -2.97 14.85 -13.91
N LEU A 22 -1.90 14.60 -13.18
CA LEU A 22 -1.89 14.68 -11.72
C LEU A 22 -1.93 16.15 -11.24
N GLU A 23 -1.23 17.06 -11.91
CA GLU A 23 -1.29 18.51 -11.60
C GLU A 23 -2.69 19.09 -11.83
N LYS A 24 -3.41 18.62 -12.84
CA LYS A 24 -4.85 18.98 -13.05
C LYS A 24 -5.74 18.55 -11.89
N GLU A 25 -5.38 17.48 -11.20
CA GLU A 25 -6.12 16.99 -10.03
C GLU A 25 -5.68 17.68 -8.73
N GLY A 26 -4.76 18.66 -8.81
CA GLY A 26 -4.31 19.48 -7.69
C GLY A 26 -3.15 18.89 -6.89
N TYR A 27 -2.45 17.91 -7.43
CA TYR A 27 -1.24 17.34 -6.82
C TYR A 27 0.01 18.17 -7.17
N GLU A 28 0.98 18.21 -6.27
CA GLU A 28 2.34 18.65 -6.57
C GLU A 28 3.12 17.46 -7.14
N VAL A 29 3.77 17.62 -8.29
CA VAL A 29 4.47 16.51 -8.96
C VAL A 29 5.95 16.80 -9.13
N VAL A 30 6.77 15.89 -8.62
CA VAL A 30 8.22 15.83 -8.83
C VAL A 30 8.50 14.65 -9.76
N THR A 31 9.43 14.81 -10.70
CA THR A 31 9.79 13.75 -11.66
C THR A 31 11.23 13.31 -11.46
N ALA A 32 11.53 12.03 -11.66
CA ALA A 32 12.86 11.44 -11.75
C ALA A 32 12.93 10.53 -12.98
N TYR A 33 14.11 10.39 -13.57
CA TYR A 33 14.30 9.68 -14.85
C TYR A 33 15.21 8.46 -14.74
N ASP A 34 15.72 8.18 -13.55
CA ASP A 34 16.48 6.96 -13.23
C ASP A 34 16.34 6.62 -11.75
N GLY A 35 16.81 5.41 -11.38
CA GLY A 35 16.65 4.94 -10.01
C GLY A 35 17.52 5.65 -8.96
N GLU A 36 18.67 6.22 -9.34
CA GLU A 36 19.49 7.02 -8.42
C GLU A 36 18.80 8.35 -8.11
N GLU A 37 18.36 9.06 -9.14
CA GLU A 37 17.60 10.30 -9.01
C GLU A 37 16.31 10.08 -8.21
N ALA A 38 15.64 8.93 -8.40
CA ALA A 38 14.46 8.57 -7.64
C ALA A 38 14.75 8.51 -6.14
N LEU A 39 15.82 7.80 -5.73
CA LEU A 39 16.20 7.68 -4.32
C LEU A 39 16.58 9.04 -3.70
N GLU A 40 17.30 9.89 -4.41
CA GLU A 40 17.63 11.24 -3.97
C GLU A 40 16.36 12.10 -3.75
N LYS A 41 15.39 11.99 -4.68
CA LYS A 41 14.14 12.75 -4.60
C LYS A 41 13.19 12.22 -3.54
N VAL A 42 13.22 10.94 -3.22
CA VAL A 42 12.49 10.41 -2.06
C VAL A 42 12.93 11.10 -0.78
N GLU A 43 14.23 11.23 -0.55
CA GLU A 43 14.77 11.87 0.67
C GLU A 43 14.56 13.40 0.66
N SER A 44 14.79 14.06 -0.48
CA SER A 44 14.76 15.54 -0.56
C SER A 44 13.35 16.10 -0.70
N ALA A 45 12.46 15.46 -1.44
CA ALA A 45 11.11 15.96 -1.69
C ALA A 45 10.09 15.42 -0.69
N ASN A 46 10.37 14.30 -0.02
CA ASN A 46 9.47 13.59 0.92
C ASN A 46 8.05 13.42 0.34
N PRO A 47 7.89 12.64 -0.74
CA PRO A 47 6.61 12.49 -1.43
C PRO A 47 5.60 11.73 -0.59
N ASP A 48 4.31 12.02 -0.81
CA ASP A 48 3.20 11.29 -0.21
C ASP A 48 2.89 9.96 -0.95
N LEU A 49 3.33 9.84 -2.21
CA LEU A 49 3.15 8.65 -3.06
C LEU A 49 4.22 8.63 -4.14
N ILE A 50 4.63 7.42 -4.54
CA ILE A 50 5.55 7.20 -5.66
C ILE A 50 4.84 6.43 -6.77
N ILE A 51 4.95 6.92 -8.01
CA ILE A 51 4.66 6.16 -9.22
C ILE A 51 6.02 5.74 -9.80
N LEU A 52 6.26 4.46 -9.98
CA LEU A 52 7.58 3.90 -10.22
C LEU A 52 7.57 2.92 -11.39
N ASP A 53 8.31 3.25 -12.47
CA ASP A 53 8.58 2.25 -13.50
C ASP A 53 9.58 1.20 -12.99
N LEU A 54 9.40 -0.03 -13.44
CA LEU A 54 10.34 -1.12 -13.16
C LEU A 54 11.60 -1.05 -14.04
N MET A 55 11.44 -0.62 -15.29
CA MET A 55 12.50 -0.63 -16.29
C MET A 55 13.30 0.67 -16.29
N LEU A 56 13.99 0.95 -15.20
CA LEU A 56 14.78 2.17 -15.03
C LEU A 56 16.26 1.92 -15.33
N PRO A 57 16.98 2.92 -15.88
CA PRO A 57 18.43 2.89 -15.96
C PRO A 57 19.09 3.05 -14.58
N LYS A 58 20.35 2.66 -14.47
CA LYS A 58 21.23 2.66 -13.30
C LYS A 58 20.76 1.72 -12.19
N ILE A 59 19.67 2.01 -11.53
CA ILE A 59 19.05 1.18 -10.49
C ILE A 59 17.64 0.85 -10.94
N ASP A 60 17.32 -0.44 -11.07
CA ASP A 60 15.99 -0.89 -11.48
C ASP A 60 14.92 -0.56 -10.44
N GLY A 61 13.66 -0.48 -10.89
CA GLY A 61 12.55 -0.05 -10.04
C GLY A 61 12.27 -1.01 -8.87
N LEU A 62 12.57 -2.30 -8.98
CA LEU A 62 12.40 -3.25 -7.87
C LEU A 62 13.39 -2.96 -6.75
N GLU A 63 14.65 -2.70 -7.10
CA GLU A 63 15.68 -2.34 -6.11
C GLU A 63 15.39 -0.96 -5.50
N VAL A 64 14.88 0.01 -6.29
CA VAL A 64 14.39 1.30 -5.77
C VAL A 64 13.29 1.07 -4.74
N ALA A 65 12.26 0.30 -5.08
CA ALA A 65 11.15 0.01 -4.17
C ALA A 65 11.64 -0.63 -2.87
N LYS A 66 12.52 -1.62 -2.94
CA LYS A 66 13.11 -2.30 -1.79
C LYS A 66 13.86 -1.32 -0.88
N ARG A 67 14.70 -0.42 -1.43
CA ARG A 67 15.44 0.59 -0.66
C ARG A 67 14.51 1.60 -0.02
N VAL A 68 13.49 2.05 -0.73
CA VAL A 68 12.45 2.94 -0.17
C VAL A 68 11.73 2.26 0.99
N ARG A 69 11.30 1.00 0.84
CA ARG A 69 10.59 0.25 1.88
C ARG A 69 11.40 0.00 3.14
N ALA A 70 12.73 -0.05 3.05
CA ALA A 70 13.59 -0.17 4.22
C ALA A 70 13.46 1.01 5.20
N LYS A 71 13.01 2.18 4.73
CA LYS A 71 12.95 3.43 5.52
C LYS A 71 11.58 4.10 5.52
N HIS A 72 10.76 3.86 4.52
CA HIS A 72 9.53 4.62 4.25
C HIS A 72 8.32 3.72 4.04
N THR A 73 7.15 4.22 4.39
CA THR A 73 5.85 3.52 4.30
C THR A 73 4.89 4.15 3.30
N MET A 74 5.27 5.26 2.63
CA MET A 74 4.41 5.89 1.63
C MET A 74 4.00 4.91 0.53
N PRO A 75 2.79 5.05 -0.06
CA PRO A 75 2.34 4.19 -1.14
C PRO A 75 3.27 4.21 -2.35
N ILE A 76 3.51 3.02 -2.95
CA ILE A 76 4.21 2.85 -4.21
C ILE A 76 3.27 2.18 -5.21
N ILE A 77 3.00 2.85 -6.33
CA ILE A 77 2.29 2.30 -7.48
C ILE A 77 3.33 1.96 -8.54
N MET A 78 3.50 0.69 -8.86
CA MET A 78 4.38 0.29 -9.95
C MET A 78 3.69 0.42 -11.30
N VAL A 79 4.40 0.96 -12.27
CA VAL A 79 3.94 1.11 -13.67
C VAL A 79 4.97 0.45 -14.57
N THR A 80 4.56 -0.51 -15.42
CA THR A 80 5.52 -1.25 -16.24
C THR A 80 4.88 -1.87 -17.48
N ALA A 81 5.70 -2.13 -18.49
CA ALA A 81 5.30 -2.91 -19.68
C ALA A 81 5.23 -4.42 -19.42
N LYS A 82 5.73 -4.89 -18.29
CA LYS A 82 5.66 -6.31 -17.88
C LYS A 82 4.27 -6.63 -17.38
N ASP A 83 3.55 -7.46 -18.11
CA ASP A 83 2.16 -7.86 -17.82
C ASP A 83 2.05 -9.30 -17.29
N SER A 84 3.17 -10.02 -17.19
CA SER A 84 3.14 -11.39 -16.66
C SER A 84 2.67 -11.38 -15.20
N GLU A 85 1.90 -12.39 -14.87
CA GLU A 85 1.41 -12.61 -13.52
C GLU A 85 2.55 -12.68 -12.49
N LEU A 86 3.67 -13.29 -12.89
CA LEU A 86 4.87 -13.42 -12.06
C LEU A 86 5.49 -12.06 -11.74
N ASP A 87 5.59 -11.15 -12.73
CA ASP A 87 6.15 -9.82 -12.54
C ASP A 87 5.27 -8.96 -11.61
N LYS A 88 3.94 -9.09 -11.71
CA LYS A 88 2.98 -8.40 -10.83
C LYS A 88 3.13 -8.86 -9.39
N VAL A 89 3.16 -10.16 -9.16
CA VAL A 89 3.36 -10.74 -7.82
C VAL A 89 4.71 -10.32 -7.26
N LEU A 90 5.78 -10.40 -8.04
CA LEU A 90 7.13 -10.00 -7.62
C LEU A 90 7.18 -8.51 -7.23
N GLY A 91 6.60 -7.62 -8.05
CA GLY A 91 6.53 -6.19 -7.74
C GLY A 91 5.79 -5.91 -6.43
N LEU A 92 4.66 -6.56 -6.22
CA LEU A 92 3.91 -6.46 -4.97
C LEU A 92 4.72 -7.05 -3.80
N GLU A 93 5.34 -8.22 -3.93
CA GLU A 93 6.17 -8.82 -2.86
C GLU A 93 7.36 -7.93 -2.46
N LEU A 94 7.96 -7.20 -3.40
CA LEU A 94 9.11 -6.33 -3.16
C LEU A 94 8.75 -4.94 -2.65
N GLY A 95 7.48 -4.62 -2.49
CA GLY A 95 7.13 -3.39 -1.80
C GLY A 95 6.07 -2.51 -2.44
N ALA A 96 5.54 -2.83 -3.62
CA ALA A 96 4.43 -2.09 -4.20
C ALA A 96 3.14 -2.27 -3.38
N ASP A 97 2.32 -1.24 -3.38
CA ASP A 97 0.96 -1.28 -2.83
C ASP A 97 -0.07 -1.46 -3.94
N ASP A 98 0.32 -1.16 -5.18
CA ASP A 98 -0.51 -1.28 -6.37
C ASP A 98 0.36 -1.45 -7.61
N TYR A 99 -0.25 -1.91 -8.71
CA TYR A 99 0.42 -2.25 -9.95
C TYR A 99 -0.43 -1.87 -11.17
N VAL A 100 0.19 -1.23 -12.15
CA VAL A 100 -0.45 -0.80 -13.41
C VAL A 100 0.38 -1.24 -14.61
N THR A 101 -0.23 -1.87 -15.60
CA THR A 101 0.46 -2.29 -16.82
C THR A 101 0.36 -1.24 -17.92
N LYS A 102 1.47 -0.97 -18.62
CA LYS A 102 1.51 -0.19 -19.85
C LYS A 102 0.97 -1.04 -21.02
N PRO A 103 0.10 -0.50 -21.92
CA PRO A 103 -0.47 0.84 -21.88
C PRO A 103 -1.62 0.97 -20.88
N PHE A 104 -1.65 2.04 -20.12
CA PHE A 104 -2.71 2.35 -19.15
C PHE A 104 -3.49 3.61 -19.55
N SER A 105 -4.71 3.75 -19.03
CA SER A 105 -5.44 5.00 -19.17
C SER A 105 -5.06 5.98 -18.06
N ASN A 106 -4.93 7.26 -18.41
CA ASN A 106 -4.66 8.30 -17.41
C ASN A 106 -5.73 8.34 -16.31
N ARG A 107 -6.99 8.04 -16.65
CA ARG A 107 -8.10 7.96 -15.69
C ARG A 107 -7.88 6.83 -14.68
N GLU A 108 -7.42 5.69 -15.15
CA GLU A 108 -7.10 4.55 -14.27
C GLU A 108 -5.99 4.91 -13.29
N LEU A 109 -4.86 5.44 -13.78
CA LEU A 109 -3.75 5.83 -12.93
C LEU A 109 -4.15 6.88 -11.88
N VAL A 110 -4.89 7.92 -12.30
CA VAL A 110 -5.41 8.94 -11.39
C VAL A 110 -6.36 8.35 -10.35
N ALA A 111 -7.24 7.41 -10.73
CA ALA A 111 -8.13 6.74 -9.80
C ALA A 111 -7.35 5.93 -8.74
N ARG A 112 -6.29 5.22 -9.16
CA ARG A 112 -5.41 4.48 -8.25
C ARG A 112 -4.63 5.40 -7.30
N VAL A 113 -4.11 6.52 -7.80
CA VAL A 113 -3.47 7.55 -6.98
C VAL A 113 -4.44 8.09 -5.94
N LYS A 114 -5.65 8.46 -6.35
CA LYS A 114 -6.71 8.92 -5.43
C LYS A 114 -7.04 7.87 -4.38
N ALA A 115 -7.19 6.61 -4.77
CA ALA A 115 -7.50 5.50 -3.87
C ALA A 115 -6.38 5.26 -2.84
N ASN A 116 -5.11 5.40 -3.26
CA ASN A 116 -3.96 5.25 -2.36
C ASN A 116 -3.76 6.46 -1.42
N LEU A 117 -4.18 7.68 -1.82
CA LEU A 117 -4.03 8.91 -1.04
C LEU A 117 -5.28 9.29 -0.23
N ARG A 118 -6.50 8.82 -0.60
CA ARG A 118 -7.78 9.27 -0.03
C ARG A 118 -7.85 9.15 1.49
N ARG A 119 -7.30 8.09 2.06
CA ARG A 119 -7.40 7.81 3.48
C ARG A 119 -6.42 8.58 4.37
N GLN A 120 -5.35 9.14 3.80
CA GLN A 120 -4.50 10.11 4.52
C GLN A 120 -5.24 11.44 4.79
N ALA A 121 -6.28 11.77 4.03
CA ALA A 121 -7.05 13.01 4.19
C ALA A 121 -8.16 12.90 5.24
N THR A 122 -8.70 11.72 5.50
CA THR A 122 -9.76 11.48 6.52
C THR A 122 -9.23 11.68 7.95
N LEU A 123 -7.92 11.62 8.14
CA LEU A 123 -7.27 11.87 9.44
C LEU A 123 -7.23 13.35 9.87
N LYS A 124 -7.73 14.30 9.04
CA LYS A 124 -7.73 15.76 9.33
C LYS A 124 -9.11 16.39 9.49
N ALA A 125 -10.20 15.61 9.40
CA ALA A 125 -11.51 16.10 9.77
C ALA A 125 -11.67 15.98 11.30
N PRO A 126 -12.13 17.03 12.03
CA PRO A 126 -12.44 16.87 13.44
C PRO A 126 -13.66 15.96 13.52
N ALA A 127 -13.42 14.70 13.86
CA ALA A 127 -14.47 13.81 14.30
C ALA A 127 -14.92 14.29 15.68
N GLU A 128 -16.22 14.42 15.85
CA GLU A 128 -16.85 14.60 17.15
C GLU A 128 -16.34 13.53 18.13
N GLU A 129 -16.13 13.96 19.36
CA GLU A 129 -15.60 13.19 20.47
C GLU A 129 -16.27 11.82 20.60
N ASP A 130 -15.56 10.74 20.21
CA ASP A 130 -15.83 9.42 20.74
C ASP A 130 -14.52 8.66 20.99
N LYS A 131 -14.23 8.51 22.27
CA LYS A 131 -13.33 7.66 23.05
C LYS A 131 -12.42 6.70 22.28
N ASN A 132 -11.14 6.80 22.62
CA ASN A 132 -10.07 5.79 22.55
C ASN A 132 -10.51 4.46 21.90
N THR A 133 -10.50 4.44 20.57
CA THR A 133 -11.00 3.32 19.77
C THR A 133 -9.89 2.31 19.45
N ASP A 134 -8.88 2.19 20.32
CA ASP A 134 -7.84 1.19 20.18
C ASP A 134 -8.46 -0.21 20.16
N ILE A 135 -8.12 -0.97 19.12
CA ILE A 135 -8.58 -2.35 18.97
C ILE A 135 -7.46 -3.27 19.45
N LYS A 136 -7.72 -4.03 20.52
CA LYS A 136 -6.78 -5.02 21.05
C LYS A 136 -7.14 -6.42 20.58
N VAL A 137 -6.15 -7.14 20.06
CA VAL A 137 -6.28 -8.53 19.59
C VAL A 137 -5.05 -9.30 20.04
N GLY A 138 -5.13 -9.97 21.18
CA GLY A 138 -3.98 -10.58 21.84
C GLY A 138 -2.90 -9.54 22.13
N ASP A 139 -1.67 -9.82 21.69
CA ASP A 139 -0.52 -8.93 21.86
C ASP A 139 -0.51 -7.71 20.90
N LEU A 140 -1.46 -7.64 19.95
CA LEU A 140 -1.59 -6.54 19.00
C LEU A 140 -2.49 -5.44 19.57
N THR A 141 -2.08 -4.19 19.42
CA THR A 141 -2.95 -3.03 19.61
C THR A 141 -2.91 -2.18 18.35
N ILE A 142 -4.06 -1.98 17.75
CA ILE A 142 -4.27 -1.17 16.56
C ILE A 142 -4.80 0.18 17.00
N HIS A 143 -4.13 1.26 16.63
CA HIS A 143 -4.48 2.64 16.97
C HIS A 143 -5.01 3.34 15.71
N PRO A 144 -6.34 3.33 15.44
CA PRO A 144 -6.88 3.86 14.19
C PRO A 144 -6.62 5.34 13.98
N GLU A 145 -6.71 6.14 15.03
CA GLU A 145 -6.49 7.59 14.95
C GLU A 145 -5.02 7.96 14.67
N ALA A 146 -4.08 7.21 15.29
CA ALA A 146 -2.65 7.42 15.09
C ALA A 146 -2.13 6.72 13.83
N TYR A 147 -2.94 5.84 13.21
CA TYR A 147 -2.54 5.02 12.08
C TYR A 147 -1.31 4.13 12.35
N THR A 148 -1.23 3.64 13.59
CA THR A 148 -0.11 2.84 14.08
C THR A 148 -0.59 1.52 14.66
N VAL A 149 0.31 0.56 14.71
CA VAL A 149 0.10 -0.75 15.35
C VAL A 149 1.25 -1.04 16.28
N THR A 150 0.94 -1.54 17.46
CA THR A 150 1.95 -2.04 18.39
C THR A 150 1.76 -3.53 18.62
N LYS A 151 2.86 -4.25 18.82
CA LYS A 151 2.89 -5.64 19.28
C LYS A 151 3.71 -5.70 20.57
N ARG A 152 3.08 -6.16 21.65
CA ARG A 152 3.74 -6.17 22.98
C ARG A 152 4.28 -4.80 23.40
N GLY A 153 3.64 -3.71 22.93
CA GLY A 153 4.06 -2.34 23.21
C GLY A 153 5.12 -1.77 22.27
N GLU A 154 5.67 -2.57 21.34
CA GLU A 154 6.62 -2.11 20.34
C GLU A 154 5.91 -1.75 19.04
N ASN A 155 6.27 -0.61 18.44
CA ASN A 155 5.70 -0.17 17.17
C ASN A 155 6.07 -1.10 16.01
N ILE A 156 5.06 -1.49 15.22
CA ILE A 156 5.25 -2.22 13.96
C ILE A 156 5.11 -1.23 12.81
N ASN A 157 6.12 -1.20 11.93
CA ASN A 157 6.11 -0.33 10.77
C ASN A 157 5.32 -0.96 9.61
N LEU A 158 4.04 -0.62 9.50
CA LEU A 158 3.15 -1.08 8.43
C LEU A 158 3.08 -0.04 7.30
N THR A 159 2.97 -0.53 6.06
CA THR A 159 2.57 0.34 4.95
C THR A 159 1.09 0.72 5.10
N HIS A 160 0.66 1.73 4.34
CA HIS A 160 -0.74 2.16 4.37
C HIS A 160 -1.71 1.00 4.10
N ARG A 161 -1.43 0.16 3.09
CA ARG A 161 -2.31 -0.97 2.73
C ARG A 161 -2.30 -2.09 3.75
N GLU A 162 -1.15 -2.38 4.34
CA GLU A 162 -1.04 -3.36 5.42
C GLU A 162 -1.84 -2.93 6.65
N PHE A 163 -1.77 -1.64 7.00
CA PHE A 163 -2.56 -1.09 8.10
C PHE A 163 -4.07 -1.16 7.81
N GLU A 164 -4.51 -0.72 6.64
CA GLU A 164 -5.92 -0.74 6.25
C GLU A 164 -6.50 -2.16 6.26
N LEU A 165 -5.74 -3.12 5.73
CA LEU A 165 -6.16 -4.52 5.73
C LEU A 165 -6.30 -5.05 7.16
N LEU A 166 -5.30 -4.81 8.01
CA LEU A 166 -5.34 -5.24 9.41
C LEU A 166 -6.47 -4.57 10.18
N HIS A 167 -6.63 -3.26 10.02
CA HIS A 167 -7.69 -2.49 10.69
C HIS A 167 -9.08 -2.97 10.28
N TYR A 168 -9.30 -3.19 8.98
CA TYR A 168 -10.59 -3.71 8.51
C TYR A 168 -10.90 -5.08 9.08
N LEU A 169 -9.92 -6.00 9.08
CA LEU A 169 -10.09 -7.33 9.66
C LEU A 169 -10.30 -7.28 11.19
N ALA A 170 -9.66 -6.33 11.88
CA ALA A 170 -9.82 -6.14 13.32
C ALA A 170 -11.19 -5.58 13.71
N GLN A 171 -11.84 -4.83 12.82
CA GLN A 171 -13.25 -4.44 13.01
C GLN A 171 -14.23 -5.63 12.85
N HIS A 172 -13.77 -6.76 12.27
CA HIS A 172 -14.56 -7.94 11.96
C HIS A 172 -13.90 -9.22 12.52
N ILE A 173 -13.43 -9.17 13.77
CA ILE A 173 -12.71 -10.30 14.40
C ILE A 173 -13.54 -11.58 14.31
N GLY A 174 -12.89 -12.68 13.89
CA GLY A 174 -13.49 -14.00 13.72
C GLY A 174 -14.34 -14.18 12.46
N GLN A 175 -14.67 -13.10 11.76
CA GLN A 175 -15.45 -13.16 10.52
C GLN A 175 -14.54 -13.43 9.31
N VAL A 176 -14.82 -14.51 8.58
CA VAL A 176 -14.11 -14.81 7.33
C VAL A 176 -14.59 -13.88 6.23
N ILE A 177 -13.64 -13.13 5.64
CA ILE A 177 -13.92 -12.17 4.57
C ILE A 177 -13.25 -12.67 3.29
N ASN A 178 -14.00 -12.71 2.19
CA ASN A 178 -13.47 -13.18 0.91
C ASN A 178 -12.52 -12.14 0.28
N ARG A 179 -11.69 -12.60 -0.65
CA ARG A 179 -10.63 -11.80 -1.29
C ARG A 179 -11.18 -10.63 -2.09
N GLU A 180 -12.25 -10.85 -2.82
CA GLU A 180 -12.89 -9.84 -3.65
C GLU A 180 -13.44 -8.71 -2.79
N HIS A 181 -14.07 -9.05 -1.67
CA HIS A 181 -14.59 -8.08 -0.73
C HIS A 181 -13.46 -7.28 -0.05
N LEU A 182 -12.38 -7.96 0.36
CA LEU A 182 -11.18 -7.28 0.88
C LEU A 182 -10.58 -6.33 -0.15
N LEU A 183 -10.48 -6.77 -1.42
CA LEU A 183 -9.96 -5.95 -2.50
C LEU A 183 -10.81 -4.69 -2.70
N GLN A 184 -12.13 -4.86 -2.81
CA GLN A 184 -13.05 -3.74 -2.98
C GLN A 184 -13.05 -2.77 -1.80
N THR A 185 -12.98 -3.28 -0.58
CA THR A 185 -13.06 -2.45 0.63
C THR A 185 -11.75 -1.76 0.92
N VAL A 186 -10.63 -2.46 0.85
CA VAL A 186 -9.31 -1.93 1.19
C VAL A 186 -8.69 -1.14 0.04
N TRP A 187 -8.85 -1.57 -1.22
CA TRP A 187 -8.33 -0.85 -2.39
C TRP A 187 -9.35 0.06 -3.05
N GLY A 188 -10.64 -0.19 -2.90
CA GLY A 188 -11.76 0.60 -3.41
C GLY A 188 -12.55 -0.10 -4.52
N TYR A 189 -13.83 0.27 -4.67
CA TYR A 189 -14.74 -0.34 -5.67
C TYR A 189 -14.30 -0.15 -7.12
N ASP A 190 -13.58 0.92 -7.42
CA ASP A 190 -13.04 1.21 -8.77
C ASP A 190 -11.67 0.56 -9.00
N TYR A 191 -11.25 -0.34 -8.12
CA TYR A 191 -9.97 -1.02 -8.26
C TYR A 191 -10.08 -2.20 -9.22
N PHE A 192 -9.44 -2.10 -10.36
CA PHE A 192 -9.38 -3.14 -11.42
C PHE A 192 -8.17 -4.07 -11.29
N GLY A 193 -7.58 -4.17 -10.11
CA GLY A 193 -6.41 -5.02 -9.86
C GLY A 193 -6.78 -6.48 -9.57
N ASP A 194 -5.74 -7.32 -9.54
CA ASP A 194 -5.84 -8.74 -9.27
C ASP A 194 -6.09 -8.99 -7.76
N VAL A 195 -6.96 -9.94 -7.43
CA VAL A 195 -7.22 -10.42 -6.06
C VAL A 195 -5.95 -10.93 -5.36
N ARG A 196 -4.93 -11.31 -6.10
CA ARG A 196 -3.61 -11.68 -5.58
C ARG A 196 -2.91 -10.56 -4.82
N THR A 197 -3.26 -9.30 -5.10
CA THR A 197 -2.79 -8.15 -4.32
C THR A 197 -3.12 -8.34 -2.83
N VAL A 198 -4.29 -8.90 -2.54
CA VAL A 198 -4.69 -9.24 -1.16
C VAL A 198 -3.78 -10.30 -0.57
N ASP A 199 -3.51 -11.38 -1.32
CA ASP A 199 -2.69 -12.50 -0.84
C ASP A 199 -1.25 -12.06 -0.52
N VAL A 200 -0.67 -11.23 -1.39
CA VAL A 200 0.67 -10.66 -1.17
C VAL A 200 0.69 -9.73 0.04
N THR A 201 -0.31 -8.87 0.18
CA THR A 201 -0.40 -7.97 1.34
C THR A 201 -0.59 -8.75 2.63
N VAL A 202 -1.40 -9.80 2.64
CA VAL A 202 -1.55 -10.73 3.78
C VAL A 202 -0.21 -11.37 4.14
N ARG A 203 0.56 -11.85 3.16
CA ARG A 203 1.89 -12.44 3.40
C ARG A 203 2.83 -11.45 4.07
N ARG A 204 2.97 -10.24 3.51
CA ARG A 204 3.82 -9.17 4.05
C ARG A 204 3.37 -8.75 5.44
N LEU A 205 2.07 -8.64 5.66
CA LEU A 205 1.50 -8.31 6.97
C LEU A 205 1.86 -9.38 8.01
N ARG A 206 1.74 -10.68 7.66
CA ARG A 206 2.17 -11.78 8.53
C ARG A 206 3.64 -11.71 8.90
N GLU A 207 4.52 -11.40 7.95
CA GLU A 207 5.96 -11.23 8.19
C GLU A 207 6.26 -10.18 9.27
N LYS A 208 5.34 -9.23 9.48
CA LYS A 208 5.50 -8.14 10.45
C LYS A 208 4.78 -8.40 11.78
N ILE A 209 3.59 -8.99 11.75
CA ILE A 209 2.77 -9.15 12.96
C ILE A 209 2.92 -10.52 13.63
N GLU A 210 3.14 -11.61 12.86
CA GLU A 210 3.22 -12.96 13.40
C GLU A 210 4.61 -13.27 13.99
N ASP A 211 4.67 -14.12 15.00
CA ASP A 211 5.94 -14.67 15.48
C ASP A 211 6.47 -15.74 14.51
N ASN A 212 5.58 -16.47 13.85
CA ASN A 212 5.88 -17.41 12.78
C ASN A 212 4.92 -17.22 11.61
N PRO A 213 5.31 -16.52 10.53
CA PRO A 213 4.45 -16.24 9.38
C PRO A 213 3.90 -17.49 8.68
N SER A 214 4.60 -18.64 8.77
CA SER A 214 4.17 -19.92 8.19
C SER A 214 3.11 -20.62 9.03
N HIS A 215 3.00 -20.27 10.32
CA HIS A 215 2.00 -20.80 11.25
C HIS A 215 1.32 -19.62 11.97
N PRO A 216 0.52 -18.83 11.23
CA PRO A 216 -0.07 -17.60 11.75
C PRO A 216 -1.09 -17.89 12.85
N GLN A 217 -1.11 -17.04 13.89
CA GLN A 217 -2.04 -17.11 15.01
C GLN A 217 -3.10 -16.01 14.96
N TRP A 218 -2.79 -14.86 14.38
CA TRP A 218 -3.71 -13.72 14.24
C TRP A 218 -4.38 -13.71 12.88
N LEU A 219 -3.62 -13.69 11.79
CA LEU A 219 -4.15 -13.52 10.44
C LEU A 219 -4.29 -14.87 9.75
N ILE A 220 -5.46 -15.48 9.85
CA ILE A 220 -5.71 -16.87 9.46
C ILE A 220 -6.28 -16.95 8.04
N THR A 221 -5.85 -17.98 7.30
CA THR A 221 -6.42 -18.33 5.99
C THR A 221 -7.55 -19.35 6.15
N ARG A 222 -8.74 -19.03 5.64
CA ARG A 222 -9.77 -20.02 5.37
C ARG A 222 -9.65 -20.47 3.93
N ARG A 223 -9.05 -21.64 3.70
CA ARG A 223 -8.78 -22.15 2.35
C ARG A 223 -10.04 -22.15 1.48
N GLY A 224 -9.92 -21.67 0.24
CA GLY A 224 -11.03 -21.57 -0.72
C GLY A 224 -12.04 -20.44 -0.44
N VAL A 225 -11.91 -19.71 0.69
CA VAL A 225 -12.85 -18.64 1.07
C VAL A 225 -12.15 -17.28 1.17
N GLY A 226 -11.23 -17.10 2.12
CA GLY A 226 -10.59 -15.80 2.35
C GLY A 226 -9.76 -15.78 3.62
N TYR A 227 -9.80 -14.65 4.32
CA TYR A 227 -9.00 -14.37 5.50
C TYR A 227 -9.85 -13.85 6.66
N TYR A 228 -9.35 -14.05 7.87
CA TYR A 228 -9.95 -13.46 9.07
C TYR A 228 -8.88 -13.19 10.12
N LEU A 229 -9.14 -12.23 11.00
CA LEU A 229 -8.34 -12.00 12.18
C LEU A 229 -8.91 -12.83 13.33
N ALA A 230 -8.10 -13.76 13.86
CA ALA A 230 -8.43 -14.53 15.05
C ALA A 230 -8.03 -13.75 16.30
N ASN A 231 -8.76 -13.93 17.38
CA ASN A 231 -8.32 -13.49 18.70
C ASN A 231 -7.73 -14.70 19.44
N PRO A 232 -6.40 -14.76 19.62
CA PRO A 232 -5.75 -15.90 20.32
C PRO A 232 -6.22 -16.09 21.77
N ASP A 233 -6.70 -15.02 22.40
CA ASP A 233 -7.14 -15.05 23.80
C ASP A 233 -8.57 -15.62 23.97
N GLN A 234 -9.27 -15.92 22.87
CA GLN A 234 -10.65 -16.42 22.87
C GLN A 234 -10.78 -17.91 22.47
N ASN A 235 -9.66 -18.63 22.37
CA ASN A 235 -9.64 -20.08 22.10
C ASN A 235 -9.46 -20.89 23.39
#